data_63cfe4bfc3f5acf910361bb647ee0e36
#
_entry.id   63cfe4bfc3f5acf910361bb647ee0e36
#
_cell.length_a   1.000
_cell.length_b   1.000
_cell.length_c   1.000
_cell.angle_alpha   90.00
_cell.angle_beta   90.00
_cell.angle_gamma   90.00
#
_symmetry.space_group_name_H-M   'P 1'
#
loop_
_entity.id
_entity.type
_entity.pdbx_description
1 polymer ?
#
loop_
_entity_poly.entity_id
_entity_poly.type
_entity_poly.pdbx_seq_one_letter_code
_entity_poly.pdbx_strand_id
1 'polypeptide(L)'
;MHPYTAADTLRIAKRYNNPKRSYLLVNPLQAKHIPVSPAAALEMMGALGDQVAAKYPEARLVIGFAETATAIGAAVAARLGPDCLYVHTTREALDGDWILFREEHSHAAEHRLCADQLADWIDRSPAIVFVDDEFSTGRTLINMVQQLRERYPRPGTYRAAGSGVHPQPGLSGEPGQAGRGRHCL
;
A
#
# COMPACT_ATOMS: atom_id res chain seq x y z
N MET A 1 -18.66 11.49 -10.15
CA MET A 1 -17.38 11.53 -9.40
C MET A 1 -16.29 11.92 -10.38
N HIS A 2 -15.48 12.94 -10.09
CA HIS A 2 -14.39 13.35 -11.00
C HIS A 2 -13.27 12.29 -10.89
N PRO A 3 -12.84 11.66 -11.99
CA PRO A 3 -11.71 10.74 -11.92
C PRO A 3 -10.43 11.53 -11.62
N TYR A 4 -9.74 11.17 -10.54
CA TYR A 4 -8.43 11.73 -10.23
C TYR A 4 -7.40 11.24 -11.24
N THR A 5 -6.60 12.18 -11.74
CA THR A 5 -5.50 11.93 -12.67
C THR A 5 -4.15 12.15 -12.00
N ALA A 6 -3.06 11.74 -12.64
CA ALA A 6 -1.71 12.08 -12.19
C ALA A 6 -1.50 13.60 -12.05
N ALA A 7 -2.17 14.40 -12.89
CA ALA A 7 -2.10 15.85 -12.79
C ALA A 7 -2.76 16.41 -11.51
N ASP A 8 -3.72 15.70 -10.95
CA ASP A 8 -4.39 16.10 -9.70
C ASP A 8 -3.60 15.66 -8.46
N THR A 9 -2.96 14.48 -8.53
CA THR A 9 -2.38 13.79 -7.38
C THR A 9 -0.85 13.81 -7.33
N LEU A 10 -0.15 14.28 -8.38
CA LEU A 10 1.31 14.31 -8.38
C LEU A 10 1.86 15.72 -8.53
N ARG A 11 2.81 16.07 -7.67
CA ARG A 11 3.64 17.27 -7.75
C ARG A 11 5.10 16.91 -7.52
N ILE A 12 5.99 17.65 -8.15
CA ILE A 12 7.42 17.52 -7.91
C ILE A 12 7.79 18.48 -6.80
N ALA A 13 8.37 17.95 -5.73
CA ALA A 13 8.93 18.74 -4.63
C ALA A 13 10.46 18.62 -4.61
N LYS A 14 11.13 19.71 -4.26
CA LYS A 14 12.59 19.72 -4.10
C LYS A 14 12.97 19.06 -2.78
N ARG A 15 13.97 18.19 -2.85
CA ARG A 15 14.55 17.54 -1.67
C ARG A 15 15.87 18.21 -1.34
N TYR A 16 15.98 18.75 -0.11
CA TYR A 16 17.21 19.35 0.36
C TYR A 16 18.17 18.29 0.92
N ASN A 17 19.46 18.53 0.77
CA ASN A 17 20.54 17.71 1.36
C ASN A 17 20.50 16.21 1.02
N ASN A 18 20.00 15.86 -0.16
CA ASN A 18 20.04 14.49 -0.64
C ASN A 18 20.71 14.40 -2.02
N PRO A 19 22.00 14.02 -2.08
CA PRO A 19 22.75 13.97 -3.34
C PRO A 19 22.29 12.85 -4.28
N LYS A 20 21.62 11.80 -3.75
CA LYS A 20 21.16 10.66 -4.56
C LYS A 20 19.85 10.95 -5.30
N ARG A 21 19.01 11.81 -4.74
CA ARG A 21 17.71 12.16 -5.33
C ARG A 21 17.33 13.58 -4.92
N SER A 22 17.41 14.49 -5.86
CA SER A 22 17.16 15.93 -5.63
C SER A 22 15.67 16.31 -5.59
N TYR A 23 14.78 15.38 -5.93
CA TYR A 23 13.34 15.60 -5.96
C TYR A 23 12.60 14.42 -5.34
N LEU A 24 11.33 14.65 -5.01
CA LEU A 24 10.37 13.60 -4.69
C LEU A 24 9.03 13.94 -5.35
N LEU A 25 8.25 12.90 -5.59
CA LEU A 25 6.87 13.03 -5.99
C LEU A 25 6.02 13.11 -4.72
N VAL A 26 5.14 14.09 -4.67
CA VAL A 26 4.25 14.30 -3.53
C VAL A 26 2.81 14.38 -4.02
N ASN A 27 1.90 13.79 -3.26
CA ASN A 27 0.49 13.98 -3.47
C ASN A 27 0.01 15.11 -2.54
N PRO A 28 -0.42 16.27 -3.09
CA PRO A 28 -0.84 17.41 -2.29
C PRO A 28 -2.12 17.14 -1.48
N LEU A 29 -2.92 16.15 -1.87
CA LEU A 29 -4.16 15.77 -1.17
C LEU A 29 -3.96 14.74 -0.06
N GLN A 30 -2.73 14.26 0.12
CA GLN A 30 -2.43 13.20 1.09
C GLN A 30 -2.29 13.69 2.54
N ALA A 31 -2.22 15.00 2.76
CA ALA A 31 -1.98 15.63 4.07
C ALA A 31 -0.65 15.25 4.74
N LYS A 32 0.33 14.75 3.96
CA LYS A 32 1.64 14.32 4.48
C LYS A 32 2.61 15.50 4.67
N HIS A 33 2.68 16.39 3.69
CA HIS A 33 3.68 17.46 3.64
C HIS A 33 3.09 18.86 3.83
N ILE A 34 1.83 19.03 3.48
CA ILE A 34 1.09 20.28 3.59
C ILE A 34 -0.30 20.00 4.19
N PRO A 35 -0.86 20.94 4.95
CA PRO A 35 -2.24 20.86 5.38
C PRO A 35 -3.19 20.81 4.17
N VAL A 36 -4.23 19.99 4.28
CA VAL A 36 -5.27 19.84 3.26
C VAL A 36 -6.63 19.78 3.92
N SER A 37 -7.69 20.17 3.20
CA SER A 37 -9.05 19.96 3.67
C SER A 37 -9.31 18.47 3.91
N PRO A 38 -9.78 18.05 5.08
CA PRO A 38 -10.11 16.66 5.35
C PRO A 38 -11.10 16.09 4.35
N ALA A 39 -12.07 16.89 3.90
CA ALA A 39 -13.03 16.47 2.89
C ALA A 39 -12.37 16.16 1.55
N ALA A 40 -11.44 17.02 1.08
CA ALA A 40 -10.72 16.79 -0.16
C ALA A 40 -9.79 15.56 -0.08
N ALA A 41 -9.12 15.37 1.06
CA ALA A 41 -8.29 14.19 1.30
C ALA A 41 -9.13 12.90 1.27
N LEU A 42 -10.25 12.87 1.99
CA LEU A 42 -11.14 11.71 2.05
C LEU A 42 -11.81 11.42 0.70
N GLU A 43 -12.14 12.44 -0.08
CA GLU A 43 -12.67 12.26 -1.43
C GLU A 43 -11.66 11.58 -2.34
N MET A 44 -10.40 12.04 -2.34
CA MET A 44 -9.31 11.43 -3.12
C MET A 44 -9.04 9.99 -2.67
N MET A 45 -8.93 9.74 -1.35
CA MET A 45 -8.72 8.41 -0.80
C MET A 45 -9.90 7.47 -1.12
N GLY A 46 -11.13 7.99 -1.06
CA GLY A 46 -12.34 7.27 -1.44
C GLY A 46 -12.38 6.90 -2.92
N ALA A 47 -11.91 7.79 -3.80
CA ALA A 47 -11.82 7.50 -5.23
C ALA A 47 -10.85 6.34 -5.54
N LEU A 48 -9.72 6.25 -4.82
CA LEU A 48 -8.85 5.08 -4.89
C LEU A 48 -9.59 3.82 -4.41
N GLY A 49 -10.31 3.93 -3.30
CA GLY A 49 -11.11 2.82 -2.77
C GLY A 49 -12.18 2.34 -3.75
N ASP A 50 -12.85 3.24 -4.45
CA ASP A 50 -13.83 2.89 -5.47
C ASP A 50 -13.21 2.13 -6.65
N GLN A 51 -11.99 2.52 -7.07
CA GLN A 51 -11.24 1.79 -8.11
C GLN A 51 -10.84 0.39 -7.64
N VAL A 52 -10.37 0.27 -6.39
CA VAL A 52 -10.02 -1.03 -5.79
C VAL A 52 -11.25 -1.92 -5.68
N ALA A 53 -12.37 -1.40 -5.19
CA ALA A 53 -13.63 -2.15 -5.07
C ALA A 53 -14.19 -2.60 -6.41
N ALA A 54 -14.07 -1.77 -7.44
CA ALA A 54 -14.48 -2.14 -8.80
C ALA A 54 -13.61 -3.24 -9.40
N LYS A 55 -12.31 -3.23 -9.10
CA LYS A 55 -11.34 -4.17 -9.69
C LYS A 55 -11.18 -5.47 -8.90
N TYR A 56 -11.34 -5.40 -7.58
CA TYR A 56 -11.14 -6.51 -6.65
C TYR A 56 -12.29 -6.62 -5.65
N PRO A 57 -13.53 -6.80 -6.11
CA PRO A 57 -14.71 -6.85 -5.25
C PRO A 57 -14.68 -8.03 -4.27
N GLU A 58 -13.83 -9.02 -4.54
CA GLU A 58 -13.63 -10.20 -3.70
C GLU A 58 -12.66 -9.96 -2.54
N ALA A 59 -11.97 -8.83 -2.49
CA ALA A 59 -11.02 -8.54 -1.41
C ALA A 59 -11.74 -8.37 -0.07
N ARG A 60 -11.18 -8.99 0.98
CA ARG A 60 -11.72 -8.94 2.35
C ARG A 60 -10.67 -8.55 3.38
N LEU A 61 -9.44 -8.29 2.95
CA LEU A 61 -8.36 -7.84 3.80
C LEU A 61 -7.57 -6.73 3.11
N VAL A 62 -7.46 -5.61 3.79
CA VAL A 62 -6.62 -4.47 3.37
C VAL A 62 -5.51 -4.29 4.40
N ILE A 63 -4.28 -4.19 3.93
CA ILE A 63 -3.08 -3.95 4.75
C ILE A 63 -2.47 -2.62 4.32
N GLY A 64 -2.54 -1.61 5.19
CA GLY A 64 -1.93 -0.29 4.95
C GLY A 64 -0.52 -0.20 5.51
N PHE A 65 0.40 0.44 4.77
CA PHE A 65 1.75 0.68 5.27
C PHE A 65 1.81 1.93 6.15
N ALA A 66 2.34 1.77 7.36
CA ALA A 66 2.59 2.90 8.24
C ALA A 66 3.74 3.76 7.67
N GLU A 67 3.65 5.04 7.89
CA GLU A 67 2.59 5.70 8.65
C GLU A 67 1.63 6.40 7.71
N THR A 68 2.08 6.76 6.54
CA THR A 68 1.38 7.66 5.63
C THR A 68 0.16 7.01 4.96
N ALA A 69 0.23 5.72 4.70
CA ALA A 69 -0.89 5.02 4.05
C ALA A 69 -1.96 4.50 5.01
N THR A 70 -1.87 4.79 6.31
CA THR A 70 -2.88 4.32 7.27
C THR A 70 -4.28 4.86 6.96
N ALA A 71 -4.42 6.16 6.75
CA ALA A 71 -5.72 6.76 6.40
C ALA A 71 -6.22 6.31 5.02
N ILE A 72 -5.31 6.18 4.05
CA ILE A 72 -5.63 5.71 2.69
C ILE A 72 -6.15 4.27 2.75
N GLY A 73 -5.45 3.38 3.47
CA GLY A 73 -5.87 2.00 3.63
C GLY A 73 -7.24 1.86 4.29
N ALA A 74 -7.50 2.64 5.33
CA ALA A 74 -8.81 2.67 5.98
C ALA A 74 -9.92 3.11 5.01
N ALA A 75 -9.67 4.14 4.19
CA ALA A 75 -10.63 4.60 3.20
C ALA A 75 -10.90 3.54 2.11
N VAL A 76 -9.86 2.83 1.66
CA VAL A 76 -9.99 1.71 0.71
C VAL A 76 -10.84 0.59 1.30
N ALA A 77 -10.54 0.17 2.53
CA ALA A 77 -11.31 -0.89 3.21
C ALA A 77 -12.79 -0.52 3.38
N ALA A 78 -13.06 0.74 3.74
CA ALA A 78 -14.44 1.23 3.87
C ALA A 78 -15.23 1.15 2.55
N ARG A 79 -14.57 1.25 1.39
CA ARG A 79 -15.22 1.09 0.07
C ARG A 79 -15.44 -0.36 -0.33
N LEU A 80 -14.65 -1.29 0.20
CA LEU A 80 -14.84 -2.72 0.02
C LEU A 80 -16.01 -3.27 0.87
N GLY A 81 -16.43 -2.53 1.89
CA GLY A 81 -17.63 -2.81 2.68
C GLY A 81 -17.34 -3.38 4.07
N PRO A 82 -18.42 -3.67 4.83
CA PRO A 82 -18.33 -4.05 6.24
C PRO A 82 -17.65 -5.40 6.49
N ASP A 83 -17.59 -6.26 5.48
CA ASP A 83 -16.94 -7.58 5.55
C ASP A 83 -15.44 -7.51 5.22
N CYS A 84 -14.88 -6.33 5.07
CA CYS A 84 -13.46 -6.13 4.82
C CYS A 84 -12.74 -5.71 6.10
N LEU A 85 -11.78 -6.53 6.54
CA LEU A 85 -10.88 -6.15 7.63
C LEU A 85 -9.84 -5.17 7.13
N TYR A 86 -9.60 -4.15 7.91
CA TYR A 86 -8.46 -3.25 7.77
C TYR A 86 -7.46 -3.46 8.89
N VAL A 87 -6.21 -3.68 8.53
CA VAL A 87 -5.05 -3.67 9.43
C VAL A 87 -3.97 -2.78 8.84
N HIS A 88 -3.10 -2.26 9.68
CA HIS A 88 -1.94 -1.51 9.20
C HIS A 88 -0.67 -1.95 9.90
N THR A 89 0.46 -1.72 9.25
CA THR A 89 1.76 -1.91 9.89
C THR A 89 2.01 -0.80 10.91
N THR A 90 2.95 -1.02 11.81
CA THR A 90 3.47 -0.01 12.72
C THR A 90 4.99 -0.10 12.78
N ARG A 91 5.65 0.95 13.26
CA ARG A 91 7.08 0.96 13.59
C ARG A 91 7.31 0.95 15.09
N GLU A 92 6.25 1.01 15.87
CA GLU A 92 6.31 0.94 17.32
C GLU A 92 6.60 -0.48 17.79
N ALA A 93 7.42 -0.61 18.83
CA ALA A 93 7.65 -1.86 19.52
C ALA A 93 6.56 -2.06 20.56
N LEU A 94 5.62 -2.94 20.26
CA LEU A 94 4.51 -3.30 21.12
C LEU A 94 4.60 -4.79 21.49
N ASP A 95 4.05 -5.15 22.65
CA ASP A 95 3.91 -6.56 23.03
C ASP A 95 2.89 -7.27 22.15
N GLY A 96 3.07 -8.57 21.90
CA GLY A 96 2.16 -9.37 21.10
C GLY A 96 2.85 -10.20 20.02
N ASP A 97 2.05 -10.86 19.20
CA ASP A 97 2.53 -11.63 18.05
C ASP A 97 2.64 -10.74 16.81
N TRP A 98 3.85 -10.51 16.35
CA TRP A 98 4.16 -9.58 15.27
C TRP A 98 4.92 -10.25 14.14
N ILE A 99 4.56 -9.95 12.90
CA ILE A 99 5.34 -10.27 11.72
C ILE A 99 6.24 -9.07 11.46
N LEU A 100 7.56 -9.30 11.44
CA LEU A 100 8.58 -8.25 11.28
C LEU A 100 9.05 -8.19 9.84
N PHE A 101 8.99 -7.01 9.24
CA PHE A 101 9.47 -6.76 7.88
C PHE A 101 10.65 -5.81 7.91
N ARG A 102 11.81 -6.28 7.42
CA ARG A 102 13.02 -5.49 7.30
C ARG A 102 13.21 -5.01 5.87
N GLU A 103 13.55 -3.75 5.73
CA GLU A 103 14.10 -3.24 4.48
C GLU A 103 15.59 -3.55 4.42
N GLU A 104 16.04 -4.33 3.44
CA GLU A 104 17.41 -4.86 3.33
C GLU A 104 18.52 -3.80 3.32
N HIS A 105 18.23 -2.52 3.10
CA HIS A 105 19.22 -1.46 2.94
C HIS A 105 18.90 -0.18 3.72
N SER A 106 18.00 -0.26 4.69
CA SER A 106 17.55 0.90 5.45
C SER A 106 17.94 0.73 6.92
N HIS A 107 18.54 1.77 7.48
CA HIS A 107 18.60 1.96 8.93
C HIS A 107 17.24 2.39 9.50
N ALA A 108 16.18 2.33 8.68
CA ALA A 108 14.83 2.64 9.09
C ALA A 108 14.28 1.56 10.03
N ALA A 109 13.39 1.98 10.92
CA ALA A 109 12.73 1.07 11.84
C ALA A 109 11.93 0.00 11.10
N GLU A 110 11.97 -1.22 11.63
CA GLU A 110 11.23 -2.37 11.08
C GLU A 110 9.73 -2.07 11.03
N HIS A 111 9.09 -2.45 9.93
CA HIS A 111 7.64 -2.53 9.91
C HIS A 111 7.17 -3.77 10.64
N ARG A 112 6.11 -3.63 11.41
CA ARG A 112 5.48 -4.70 12.19
C ARG A 112 4.02 -4.80 11.79
N LEU A 113 3.54 -6.01 11.57
CA LEU A 113 2.14 -6.31 11.31
C LEU A 113 1.63 -7.23 12.41
N CYS A 114 0.55 -6.85 13.09
CA CYS A 114 -0.06 -7.67 14.10
C CYS A 114 -0.58 -8.97 13.48
N ALA A 115 -0.17 -10.09 14.05
CA ALA A 115 -0.56 -11.43 13.55
C ALA A 115 -1.83 -11.95 14.21
N ASP A 116 -2.32 -11.29 15.26
CA ASP A 116 -3.52 -11.70 15.98
C ASP A 116 -4.73 -11.73 15.03
N GLN A 117 -5.39 -12.89 14.94
CA GLN A 117 -6.54 -13.14 14.06
C GLN A 117 -6.26 -12.99 12.55
N LEU A 118 -5.03 -12.63 12.14
CA LEU A 118 -4.70 -12.38 10.73
C LEU A 118 -4.88 -13.65 9.88
N ALA A 119 -4.59 -14.83 10.43
CA ALA A 119 -4.76 -16.12 9.76
C ALA A 119 -6.18 -16.31 9.24
N ASP A 120 -7.19 -16.11 10.09
CA ASP A 120 -8.60 -16.28 9.75
C ASP A 120 -9.03 -15.35 8.60
N TRP A 121 -8.51 -14.13 8.61
CA TRP A 121 -8.84 -13.15 7.57
C TRP A 121 -8.12 -13.43 6.25
N ILE A 122 -6.86 -13.88 6.31
CA ILE A 122 -6.15 -14.35 5.12
C ILE A 122 -6.90 -15.52 4.49
N ASP A 123 -7.39 -16.44 5.32
CA ASP A 123 -8.13 -17.62 4.87
C ASP A 123 -9.48 -17.28 4.21
N ARG A 124 -10.14 -16.24 4.70
CA ARG A 124 -11.44 -15.77 4.17
C ARG A 124 -11.31 -14.82 2.99
N SER A 125 -10.11 -14.27 2.75
CA SER A 125 -9.90 -13.25 1.73
C SER A 125 -9.35 -13.87 0.44
N PRO A 126 -10.15 -13.97 -0.63
CA PRO A 126 -9.65 -14.42 -1.93
C PRO A 126 -8.60 -13.49 -2.51
N ALA A 127 -8.66 -12.19 -2.16
CA ALA A 127 -7.66 -11.20 -2.50
C ALA A 127 -7.33 -10.32 -1.30
N ILE A 128 -6.01 -10.07 -1.11
CA ILE A 128 -5.46 -9.18 -0.08
C ILE A 128 -4.91 -7.95 -0.78
N VAL A 129 -5.35 -6.78 -0.36
CA VAL A 129 -4.92 -5.50 -0.92
C VAL A 129 -3.92 -4.82 0.00
N PHE A 130 -2.74 -4.56 -0.52
CA PHE A 130 -1.74 -3.72 0.16
C PHE A 130 -1.87 -2.28 -0.33
N VAL A 131 -1.87 -1.36 0.62
CA VAL A 131 -2.00 0.07 0.33
C VAL A 131 -0.78 0.81 0.85
N ASP A 132 -0.14 1.56 -0.07
CA ASP A 132 0.97 2.46 0.27
C ASP A 132 0.76 3.83 -0.38
N ASP A 133 1.46 4.82 0.10
CA ASP A 133 1.44 6.15 -0.49
C ASP A 133 2.29 6.23 -1.77
N GLU A 134 3.40 5.53 -1.83
CA GLU A 134 4.30 5.50 -2.99
C GLU A 134 4.94 4.13 -3.15
N PHE A 135 4.65 3.45 -4.25
CA PHE A 135 5.40 2.25 -4.64
C PHE A 135 6.59 2.65 -5.52
N SER A 136 7.80 2.61 -4.98
CA SER A 136 9.04 2.84 -5.75
C SER A 136 9.56 1.54 -6.39
N THR A 137 10.33 0.74 -5.67
CA THR A 137 10.85 -0.55 -6.15
C THR A 137 9.90 -1.72 -5.88
N GLY A 138 8.96 -1.55 -4.96
CA GLY A 138 8.08 -2.60 -4.48
C GLY A 138 8.76 -3.66 -3.60
N ARG A 139 10.03 -3.47 -3.22
CA ARG A 139 10.77 -4.46 -2.43
C ARG A 139 10.12 -4.75 -1.08
N THR A 140 9.71 -3.72 -0.35
CA THR A 140 9.01 -3.85 0.93
C THR A 140 7.75 -4.70 0.78
N LEU A 141 6.98 -4.45 -0.27
CA LEU A 141 5.78 -5.24 -0.58
C LEU A 141 6.14 -6.70 -0.91
N ILE A 142 7.16 -6.92 -1.73
CA ILE A 142 7.60 -8.28 -2.10
C ILE A 142 8.03 -9.05 -0.85
N ASN A 143 8.84 -8.44 0.02
CA ASN A 143 9.29 -9.06 1.27
C ASN A 143 8.10 -9.40 2.17
N MET A 144 7.13 -8.51 2.30
CA MET A 144 5.91 -8.75 3.08
C MET A 144 5.11 -9.93 2.52
N VAL A 145 4.88 -9.95 1.21
CA VAL A 145 4.17 -11.06 0.55
C VAL A 145 4.89 -12.38 0.74
N GLN A 146 6.22 -12.40 0.66
CA GLN A 146 7.01 -13.62 0.91
C GLN A 146 6.83 -14.14 2.34
N GLN A 147 6.99 -13.28 3.34
CA GLN A 147 6.83 -13.67 4.74
C GLN A 147 5.39 -14.10 5.08
N LEU A 148 4.39 -13.41 4.51
CA LEU A 148 3.00 -13.84 4.66
C LEU A 148 2.75 -15.21 4.03
N ARG A 149 3.35 -15.51 2.88
CA ARG A 149 3.24 -16.83 2.23
C ARG A 149 3.94 -17.92 3.02
N GLU A 150 5.08 -17.63 3.63
CA GLU A 150 5.80 -18.58 4.49
C GLU A 150 5.00 -18.90 5.75
N ARG A 151 4.43 -17.89 6.39
CA ARG A 151 3.65 -18.06 7.61
C ARG A 151 2.24 -18.62 7.36
N TYR A 152 1.63 -18.23 6.25
CA TYR A 152 0.26 -18.60 5.86
C TYR A 152 0.27 -19.17 4.44
N PRO A 153 0.61 -20.46 4.26
CA PRO A 153 0.83 -21.07 2.95
C PRO A 153 -0.48 -21.36 2.20
N ARG A 154 -1.32 -20.34 2.02
CA ARG A 154 -2.54 -20.44 1.21
C ARG A 154 -2.42 -19.68 -0.11
N PRO A 155 -3.11 -20.16 -1.17
CA PRO A 155 -3.11 -19.51 -2.47
C PRO A 155 -4.04 -18.29 -2.49
N GLY A 156 -3.76 -17.27 -1.68
CA GLY A 156 -4.40 -15.96 -1.81
C GLY A 156 -3.78 -15.14 -2.95
N THR A 157 -4.57 -14.29 -3.57
CA THR A 157 -4.05 -13.32 -4.54
C THR A 157 -3.71 -12.02 -3.83
N TYR A 158 -2.47 -11.57 -3.99
CA TYR A 158 -2.00 -10.30 -3.44
C TYR A 158 -2.09 -9.20 -4.49
N ARG A 159 -2.58 -8.02 -4.10
CA ARG A 159 -2.78 -6.84 -4.93
C ARG A 159 -2.09 -5.64 -4.28
N ALA A 160 -1.72 -4.66 -5.08
CA ALA A 160 -1.16 -3.40 -4.59
C ALA A 160 -2.00 -2.24 -5.10
N ALA A 161 -2.26 -1.26 -4.22
CA ALA A 161 -2.92 -0.02 -4.55
C ALA A 161 -2.17 1.14 -3.90
N GLY A 162 -1.95 2.23 -4.62
CA GLY A 162 -1.23 3.39 -4.11
C GLY A 162 -1.70 4.68 -4.73
N SER A 163 -1.57 5.78 -4.00
CA SER A 163 -1.89 7.11 -4.48
C SER A 163 -0.81 7.73 -5.38
N GLY A 164 0.35 7.08 -5.49
CA GLY A 164 1.46 7.47 -6.36
C GLY A 164 2.22 6.27 -6.89
N VAL A 165 2.40 6.20 -8.21
CA VAL A 165 3.23 5.18 -8.86
C VAL A 165 4.49 5.85 -9.40
N HIS A 166 5.65 5.36 -9.00
CA HIS A 166 6.92 5.80 -9.58
C HIS A 166 7.25 4.92 -10.80
N PRO A 167 7.20 5.43 -12.04
CA PRO A 167 7.71 4.68 -13.17
C PRO A 167 9.22 4.52 -13.02
N GLN A 168 9.70 3.29 -12.84
CA GLN A 168 11.12 2.99 -12.96
C GLN A 168 11.50 3.05 -14.45
N PRO A 169 12.50 3.81 -14.85
CA PRO A 169 13.08 3.65 -16.19
C PRO A 169 13.80 2.28 -16.24
N GLY A 170 13.27 1.33 -17.00
CA GLY A 170 13.96 0.08 -17.27
C GLY A 170 13.23 -1.23 -17.03
N LEU A 171 11.94 -1.24 -16.71
CA LEU A 171 11.14 -2.48 -16.67
C LEU A 171 10.27 -2.65 -17.93
N SER A 172 10.85 -2.41 -19.10
CA SER A 172 10.38 -2.97 -20.37
C SER A 172 11.09 -4.29 -20.61
N GLY A 173 10.83 -5.28 -19.79
CA GLY A 173 11.21 -6.67 -20.00
C GLY A 173 9.96 -7.45 -20.35
N GLU A 174 9.98 -8.12 -21.50
CA GLU A 174 8.94 -9.01 -21.99
C GLU A 174 8.44 -9.99 -20.91
N PRO A 175 7.17 -10.48 -21.00
CA PRO A 175 6.61 -11.40 -20.03
C PRO A 175 7.19 -12.79 -20.20
N GLY A 176 8.36 -13.04 -19.64
CA GLY A 176 8.92 -14.37 -19.41
C GLY A 176 8.33 -14.95 -18.13
N GLN A 177 7.54 -15.98 -18.29
CA GLN A 177 6.98 -16.91 -17.33
C GLN A 177 7.55 -16.82 -15.88
N ALA A 178 6.93 -16.00 -15.04
CA ALA A 178 7.03 -16.14 -13.60
C ALA A 178 5.81 -15.47 -12.94
N GLY A 179 4.90 -16.29 -12.45
CA GLY A 179 3.95 -15.96 -11.38
C GLY A 179 2.93 -14.87 -11.68
N ARG A 180 1.71 -15.28 -12.02
CA ARG A 180 0.50 -14.46 -12.03
C ARG A 180 0.42 -13.58 -10.78
N GLY A 181 0.35 -12.26 -10.97
CA GLY A 181 -0.10 -11.37 -9.92
C GLY A 181 0.66 -10.07 -9.71
N ARG A 182 0.94 -9.30 -10.76
CA ARG A 182 1.32 -7.90 -10.60
C ARG A 182 0.42 -7.03 -11.47
N HIS A 183 -0.54 -6.41 -10.85
CA HIS A 183 -1.19 -5.24 -11.39
C HIS A 183 -1.14 -4.15 -10.33
N CYS A 184 -0.39 -3.08 -10.61
CA CYS A 184 -0.48 -1.82 -9.88
C CYS A 184 -1.65 -1.02 -10.44
N LEU A 185 -2.39 -0.38 -9.56
CA LEU A 185 -3.36 0.67 -9.88
C LEU A 185 -2.71 2.03 -9.80
#